data_e8e0f9e57fdedefb4e5dac9ffe4858d0
#
_entry.id   e8e0f9e57fdedefb4e5dac9ffe4858d0
#
_cell.length_a   1.000
_cell.length_b   1.000
_cell.length_c   1.000
_cell.angle_alpha   90.00
_cell.angle_beta   90.00
_cell.angle_gamma   90.00
#
_symmetry.space_group_name_H-M   'P 1'
#
loop_
_entity.id
_entity.type
_entity.pdbx_description
1 polymer ?
#
loop_
_entity_poly.entity_id
_entity_poly.type
_entity_poly.pdbx_seq_one_letter_code
_entity_poly.pdbx_strand_id
1 'polypeptide(L)'
;MAMRAAQKVWPAPTMTEDQLRELVSDCLIQDKEIAEWRALGQHRVPTLGSGEIVLFVSFIRAGLCLPASAFLHRFLNYFGISLNHLTPNAVLHLSIFVHLCETFLGIPPSLSLFRYFFRLKPQPRRDDTNVLGGCGI
;
A
#
# COMPACT_ATOMS: atom_id res chain seq x y z
N MET A 1 -3.23 8.61 -36.64
CA MET A 1 -3.62 7.27 -36.16
C MET A 1 -3.33 7.21 -34.66
N ALA A 2 -4.31 7.46 -33.82
CA ALA A 2 -4.12 7.51 -32.37
C ALA A 2 -4.03 6.07 -31.84
N MET A 3 -2.86 5.67 -31.38
CA MET A 3 -2.69 4.43 -30.64
C MET A 3 -3.50 4.55 -29.35
N ARG A 4 -4.62 3.84 -29.26
CA ARG A 4 -5.33 3.59 -28.02
C ARG A 4 -4.34 2.87 -27.08
N ALA A 5 -3.90 3.56 -26.03
CA ALA A 5 -3.22 2.92 -24.93
C ALA A 5 -4.10 1.76 -24.44
N ALA A 6 -3.58 0.55 -24.50
CA ALA A 6 -4.28 -0.62 -23.98
C ALA A 6 -4.51 -0.39 -22.49
N GLN A 7 -5.76 -0.15 -22.13
CA GLN A 7 -6.18 0.02 -20.76
C GLN A 7 -5.90 -1.30 -20.04
N LYS A 8 -4.88 -1.32 -19.19
CA LYS A 8 -4.46 -2.52 -18.47
C LYS A 8 -5.59 -2.91 -17.53
N VAL A 9 -6.26 -3.99 -17.86
CA VAL A 9 -7.35 -4.52 -17.06
C VAL A 9 -6.75 -5.11 -15.78
N TRP A 10 -7.20 -4.62 -14.64
CA TRP A 10 -6.81 -5.18 -13.34
C TRP A 10 -7.26 -6.64 -13.25
N PRO A 11 -6.47 -7.53 -12.61
CA PRO A 11 -6.94 -8.87 -12.32
C PRO A 11 -8.22 -8.79 -11.49
N ALA A 12 -9.09 -9.79 -11.64
CA ALA A 12 -10.31 -9.85 -10.84
C ALA A 12 -9.95 -9.88 -9.35
N PRO A 13 -10.68 -9.17 -8.49
CA PRO A 13 -10.47 -9.23 -7.06
C PRO A 13 -10.73 -10.65 -6.56
N THR A 14 -9.87 -11.15 -5.70
CA THR A 14 -9.99 -12.48 -5.11
C THR A 14 -10.48 -12.45 -3.65
N MET A 15 -10.48 -11.26 -3.04
CA MET A 15 -10.86 -11.11 -1.64
C MET A 15 -12.38 -11.15 -1.46
N THR A 16 -12.82 -12.02 -0.55
CA THR A 16 -14.21 -12.12 -0.10
C THR A 16 -14.41 -11.40 1.23
N GLU A 17 -15.67 -11.12 1.59
CA GLU A 17 -15.97 -10.54 2.91
C GLU A 17 -15.56 -11.46 4.07
N ASP A 18 -15.65 -12.78 3.89
CA ASP A 18 -15.23 -13.73 4.93
C ASP A 18 -13.74 -13.68 5.18
N GLN A 19 -12.93 -13.57 4.11
CA GLN A 19 -11.48 -13.37 4.24
C GLN A 19 -11.12 -12.02 4.88
N LEU A 20 -11.92 -10.98 4.67
CA LEU A 20 -11.71 -9.70 5.37
C LEU A 20 -12.05 -9.82 6.86
N ARG A 21 -13.07 -10.60 7.23
CA ARG A 21 -13.36 -10.91 8.64
C ARG A 21 -12.26 -11.72 9.31
N GLU A 22 -11.60 -12.63 8.57
CA GLU A 22 -10.41 -13.32 9.07
C GLU A 22 -9.28 -12.33 9.40
N LEU A 23 -9.05 -11.32 8.54
CA LEU A 23 -8.06 -10.29 8.83
C LEU A 23 -8.41 -9.45 10.08
N VAL A 24 -9.70 -9.24 10.36
CA VAL A 24 -10.14 -8.62 11.62
C VAL A 24 -9.83 -9.53 12.80
N SER A 25 -10.12 -10.82 12.68
CA SER A 25 -9.86 -11.82 13.73
C SER A 25 -8.35 -11.95 14.02
N ASP A 26 -7.53 -11.79 13.01
CA ASP A 26 -6.06 -11.77 13.11
C ASP A 26 -5.50 -10.42 13.60
N CYS A 27 -6.37 -9.47 13.95
CA CYS A 27 -6.02 -8.11 14.37
C CYS A 27 -5.19 -7.32 13.35
N LEU A 28 -5.30 -7.65 12.07
CA LEU A 28 -4.59 -6.98 10.99
C LEU A 28 -5.33 -5.76 10.44
N ILE A 29 -6.66 -5.75 10.52
CA ILE A 29 -7.51 -4.59 10.21
C ILE A 29 -8.53 -4.38 11.32
N GLN A 30 -9.03 -3.16 11.40
CA GLN A 30 -10.09 -2.81 12.34
C GLN A 30 -11.43 -3.41 11.90
N ASP A 31 -12.37 -3.52 12.84
CA ASP A 31 -13.72 -3.97 12.54
C ASP A 31 -14.39 -3.12 11.47
N LYS A 32 -15.33 -3.73 10.74
CA LYS A 32 -16.07 -3.08 9.65
C LYS A 32 -16.82 -1.82 10.10
N GLU A 33 -17.31 -1.82 11.34
CA GLU A 33 -18.00 -0.66 11.91
C GLU A 33 -17.09 0.55 12.14
N ILE A 34 -15.79 0.31 12.26
CA ILE A 34 -14.79 1.36 12.50
C ILE A 34 -14.14 1.82 11.21
N ALA A 35 -13.72 0.90 10.36
CA ALA A 35 -12.94 1.18 9.15
C ALA A 35 -13.74 1.15 7.85
N GLU A 36 -15.04 0.82 7.92
CA GLU A 36 -15.99 0.85 6.78
C GLU A 36 -15.50 0.13 5.51
N TRP A 37 -14.68 -0.93 5.67
CA TRP A 37 -14.15 -1.67 4.53
C TRP A 37 -15.23 -2.50 3.83
N ARG A 38 -15.04 -2.74 2.55
CA ARG A 38 -15.86 -3.64 1.75
C ARG A 38 -15.03 -4.42 0.73
N ALA A 39 -15.46 -5.62 0.40
CA ALA A 39 -14.88 -6.38 -0.70
C ALA A 39 -15.35 -5.79 -2.05
N LEU A 40 -14.47 -5.80 -3.04
CA LEU A 40 -14.77 -5.26 -4.38
C LEU A 40 -15.71 -6.16 -5.20
N GLY A 41 -16.03 -7.36 -4.71
CA GLY A 41 -16.85 -8.32 -5.44
C GLY A 41 -16.18 -8.78 -6.74
N GLN A 42 -16.95 -8.87 -7.83
CA GLN A 42 -16.43 -9.32 -9.12
C GLN A 42 -16.00 -8.18 -10.06
N HIS A 43 -16.09 -6.94 -9.61
CA HIS A 43 -15.76 -5.78 -10.44
C HIS A 43 -14.25 -5.58 -10.52
N ARG A 44 -13.71 -5.67 -11.73
CA ARG A 44 -12.27 -5.46 -11.97
C ARG A 44 -11.82 -4.01 -11.76
N VAL A 45 -12.72 -3.08 -12.01
CA VAL A 45 -12.49 -1.65 -11.78
C VAL A 45 -13.41 -1.23 -10.65
N PRO A 46 -12.84 -0.86 -9.48
CA PRO A 46 -13.66 -0.45 -8.35
C PRO A 46 -14.35 0.90 -8.62
N THR A 47 -15.63 0.98 -8.33
CA THR A 47 -16.29 2.27 -8.20
C THR A 47 -16.10 2.76 -6.78
N LEU A 48 -15.26 3.78 -6.63
CA LEU A 48 -14.93 4.35 -5.33
C LEU A 48 -15.93 5.44 -4.94
N GLY A 49 -16.39 5.39 -3.70
CA GLY A 49 -17.09 6.49 -3.06
C GLY A 49 -16.14 7.62 -2.64
N SER A 50 -16.73 8.72 -2.18
CA SER A 50 -15.95 9.83 -1.63
C SER A 50 -15.18 9.37 -0.38
N GLY A 51 -13.86 9.53 -0.37
CA GLY A 51 -13.00 9.13 0.75
C GLY A 51 -12.59 7.64 0.74
N GLU A 52 -13.02 6.85 -0.21
CA GLU A 52 -12.58 5.47 -0.36
C GLU A 52 -11.27 5.37 -1.14
N ILE A 53 -10.44 4.42 -0.76
CA ILE A 53 -9.22 4.05 -1.48
C ILE A 53 -9.19 2.54 -1.72
N VAL A 54 -8.54 2.11 -2.79
CA VAL A 54 -8.23 0.70 -2.99
C VAL A 54 -7.00 0.33 -2.17
N LEU A 55 -7.13 -0.72 -1.37
CA LEU A 55 -6.05 -1.24 -0.57
C LEU A 55 -5.79 -2.70 -0.93
N PHE A 56 -4.53 -3.03 -1.17
CA PHE A 56 -4.13 -4.41 -1.41
C PHE A 56 -3.86 -5.12 -0.10
N VAL A 57 -4.42 -6.31 0.08
CA VAL A 57 -4.19 -7.15 1.27
C VAL A 57 -2.71 -7.46 1.50
N SER A 58 -1.93 -7.56 0.43
CA SER A 58 -0.49 -7.73 0.52
C SER A 58 0.21 -6.60 1.28
N PHE A 59 -0.31 -5.38 1.24
CA PHE A 59 0.21 -4.25 2.01
C PHE A 59 -0.09 -4.40 3.50
N ILE A 60 -1.28 -4.85 3.84
CA ILE A 60 -1.66 -5.12 5.23
C ILE A 60 -0.77 -6.23 5.80
N ARG A 61 -0.59 -7.31 5.06
CA ARG A 61 0.33 -8.41 5.45
C ARG A 61 1.79 -7.98 5.51
N ALA A 62 2.18 -6.97 4.76
CA ALA A 62 3.50 -6.34 4.83
C ALA A 62 3.66 -5.35 6.00
N GLY A 63 2.66 -5.20 6.84
CA GLY A 63 2.71 -4.37 8.05
C GLY A 63 2.10 -2.98 7.89
N LEU A 64 1.35 -2.72 6.82
CA LEU A 64 0.59 -1.47 6.72
C LEU A 64 -0.53 -1.50 7.76
N CYS A 65 -0.47 -0.57 8.71
CA CYS A 65 -1.52 -0.35 9.70
C CYS A 65 -2.43 0.81 9.27
N LEU A 66 -3.70 0.72 9.60
CA LEU A 66 -4.67 1.79 9.40
C LEU A 66 -5.15 2.30 10.78
N PRO A 67 -5.23 3.62 10.98
CA PRO A 67 -4.82 4.68 10.06
C PRO A 67 -3.32 4.70 9.80
N ALA A 68 -2.94 5.12 8.59
CA ALA A 68 -1.55 5.13 8.16
C ALA A 68 -0.72 6.09 9.02
N SER A 69 0.54 5.72 9.29
CA SER A 69 1.45 6.52 10.12
C SER A 69 1.76 7.88 9.48
N ALA A 70 2.03 8.87 10.31
CA ALA A 70 2.46 10.19 9.83
C ALA A 70 3.75 10.09 9.01
N PHE A 71 4.63 9.14 9.32
CA PHE A 71 5.84 8.89 8.53
C PHE A 71 5.51 8.44 7.11
N LEU A 72 4.58 7.50 6.94
CA LEU A 72 4.16 7.03 5.61
C LEU A 72 3.59 8.18 4.76
N HIS A 73 2.74 9.03 5.34
CA HIS A 73 2.22 10.21 4.65
C HIS A 73 3.33 11.16 4.20
N ARG A 74 4.30 11.45 5.06
CA ARG A 74 5.46 12.30 4.72
C ARG A 74 6.31 11.67 3.64
N PHE A 75 6.52 10.35 3.70
CA PHE A 75 7.26 9.59 2.70
C PHE A 75 6.61 9.70 1.31
N LEU A 76 5.33 9.41 1.21
CA LEU A 76 4.59 9.47 -0.04
C LEU A 76 4.59 10.90 -0.63
N ASN A 77 4.35 11.90 0.22
CA ASN A 77 4.37 13.30 -0.19
C ASN A 77 5.76 13.75 -0.65
N TYR A 78 6.81 13.35 0.07
CA TYR A 78 8.18 13.74 -0.29
C TYR A 78 8.60 13.20 -1.66
N PHE A 79 8.25 11.95 -1.96
CA PHE A 79 8.57 11.33 -3.24
C PHE A 79 7.53 11.61 -4.33
N GLY A 80 6.42 12.26 -4.01
CA GLY A 80 5.35 12.56 -4.97
C GLY A 80 4.67 11.31 -5.53
N ILE A 81 4.53 10.26 -4.73
CA ILE A 81 3.95 8.98 -5.13
C ILE A 81 2.72 8.64 -4.28
N SER A 82 1.86 7.79 -4.83
CA SER A 82 0.74 7.20 -4.09
C SER A 82 1.14 5.86 -3.50
N LEU A 83 0.40 5.41 -2.49
CA LEU A 83 0.61 4.11 -1.85
C LEU A 83 0.68 2.95 -2.86
N ASN A 84 -0.20 2.97 -3.86
CA ASN A 84 -0.28 1.93 -4.88
C ASN A 84 0.93 1.88 -5.83
N HIS A 85 1.79 2.87 -5.82
CA HIS A 85 3.07 2.84 -6.55
C HIS A 85 4.14 2.00 -5.84
N LEU A 86 3.97 1.74 -4.55
CA LEU A 86 4.89 0.89 -3.77
C LEU A 86 4.66 -0.59 -4.06
N THR A 87 5.72 -1.38 -3.96
CA THR A 87 5.62 -2.83 -3.87
C THR A 87 5.28 -3.27 -2.45
N PRO A 88 4.71 -4.46 -2.22
CA PRO A 88 4.54 -5.00 -0.87
C PRO A 88 5.86 -5.06 -0.08
N ASN A 89 6.96 -5.38 -0.73
CA ASN A 89 8.30 -5.35 -0.11
C ASN A 89 8.71 -3.94 0.33
N ALA A 90 8.40 -2.91 -0.44
CA ALA A 90 8.67 -1.54 -0.05
C ALA A 90 7.85 -1.15 1.19
N VAL A 91 6.58 -1.54 1.24
CA VAL A 91 5.74 -1.34 2.43
C VAL A 91 6.32 -2.07 3.64
N LEU A 92 6.78 -3.31 3.47
CA LEU A 92 7.45 -4.07 4.53
C LEU A 92 8.69 -3.35 5.06
N HIS A 93 9.56 -2.86 4.18
CA HIS A 93 10.75 -2.10 4.61
C HIS A 93 10.40 -0.82 5.39
N LEU A 94 9.39 -0.09 4.92
CA LEU A 94 8.89 1.09 5.63
C LEU A 94 8.33 0.74 7.01
N SER A 95 7.56 -0.33 7.11
CA SER A 95 6.99 -0.80 8.37
C SER A 95 8.07 -1.25 9.36
N ILE A 96 9.07 -1.99 8.89
CA ILE A 96 10.21 -2.42 9.70
C ILE A 96 11.01 -1.19 10.17
N PHE A 97 11.24 -0.21 9.31
CA PHE A 97 11.97 1.00 9.67
C PHE A 97 11.24 1.80 10.76
N VAL A 98 9.94 1.99 10.62
CA VAL A 98 9.12 2.68 11.64
C VAL A 98 9.19 1.93 12.96
N HIS A 99 8.98 0.61 12.93
CA HIS A 99 9.02 -0.24 14.12
C HIS A 99 10.40 -0.20 14.81
N LEU A 100 11.48 -0.26 14.03
CA LEU A 100 12.84 -0.15 14.53
C LEU A 100 13.05 1.20 15.26
N CYS A 101 12.65 2.30 14.65
CA CYS A 101 12.81 3.62 15.25
C CYS A 101 12.02 3.75 16.56
N GLU A 102 10.75 3.40 16.54
CA GLU A 102 9.85 3.63 17.67
C GLU A 102 10.07 2.63 18.81
N THR A 103 10.27 1.35 18.49
CA THR A 103 10.33 0.30 19.51
C THR A 103 11.73 0.08 20.04
N PHE A 104 12.74 0.07 19.18
CA PHE A 104 14.11 -0.28 19.58
C PHE A 104 15.00 0.93 19.84
N LEU A 105 14.86 1.98 19.02
CA LEU A 105 15.71 3.17 19.17
C LEU A 105 15.06 4.27 20.02
N GLY A 106 13.75 4.20 20.24
CA GLY A 106 13.01 5.21 21.01
C GLY A 106 13.02 6.59 20.36
N ILE A 107 13.16 6.67 19.02
CA ILE A 107 13.18 7.92 18.26
C ILE A 107 12.05 7.96 17.25
N PRO A 108 11.53 9.16 16.91
CA PRO A 108 10.54 9.26 15.84
C PRO A 108 11.20 8.95 14.48
N PRO A 109 10.50 8.18 13.61
CA PRO A 109 11.00 7.92 12.27
C PRO A 109 11.08 9.21 11.45
N SER A 110 12.21 9.44 10.79
CA SER A 110 12.46 10.62 9.97
C SER A 110 12.90 10.26 8.56
N LEU A 111 12.55 11.10 7.58
CA LEU A 111 12.95 10.92 6.18
C LEU A 111 14.47 11.03 6.01
N SER A 112 15.13 11.89 6.76
CA SER A 112 16.59 12.05 6.70
C SER A 112 17.29 10.76 7.11
N LEU A 113 16.84 10.14 8.21
CA LEU A 113 17.39 8.87 8.68
C LEU A 113 17.07 7.74 7.70
N PHE A 114 15.84 7.68 7.20
CA PHE A 114 15.46 6.69 6.20
C PHE A 114 16.35 6.77 4.96
N ARG A 115 16.53 7.97 4.41
CA ARG A 115 17.34 8.21 3.20
C ARG A 115 18.84 7.95 3.39
N TYR A 116 19.30 7.92 4.60
CA TYR A 116 20.67 7.54 4.90
C TYR A 116 20.92 6.05 4.64
N PHE A 117 19.95 5.20 5.01
CA PHE A 117 20.06 3.74 4.87
C PHE A 117 19.44 3.18 3.61
N PHE A 118 18.38 3.81 3.11
CA PHE A 118 17.53 3.27 2.04
C PHE A 118 17.38 4.25 0.88
N ARG A 119 17.13 3.69 -0.29
CA ARG A 119 16.83 4.45 -1.49
C ARG A 119 15.58 3.89 -2.16
N LEU A 120 14.67 4.77 -2.51
CA LEU A 120 13.55 4.44 -3.36
C LEU A 120 14.04 4.29 -4.80
N LYS A 121 13.78 3.14 -5.42
CA LYS A 121 14.16 2.87 -6.81
C LYS A 121 12.93 2.48 -7.62
N PRO A 122 12.78 3.00 -8.85
CA PRO A 122 11.83 2.43 -9.78
C PRO A 122 12.24 0.99 -10.08
N GLN A 123 11.27 0.07 -10.05
CA GLN A 123 11.51 -1.32 -10.43
C GLN A 123 11.09 -1.51 -11.88
N PRO A 124 12.03 -1.78 -12.80
CA PRO A 124 11.68 -2.09 -14.17
C PRO A 124 10.94 -3.42 -14.21
N ARG A 125 9.68 -3.40 -14.59
CA ARG A 125 8.99 -4.62 -14.99
C ARG A 125 9.43 -5.02 -16.38
N ARG A 126 9.62 -6.31 -16.61
CA ARG A 126 9.95 -6.86 -17.93
C ARG A 126 8.91 -6.55 -19.01
N ASP A 127 7.68 -6.26 -18.63
CA ASP A 127 6.59 -5.88 -19.51
C ASP A 127 5.87 -4.66 -18.96
N ASP A 128 6.36 -3.54 -19.40
CA ASP A 128 5.67 -2.31 -19.70
C ASP A 128 4.68 -1.65 -18.72
N THR A 129 5.02 -0.40 -18.41
CA THR A 129 4.26 0.85 -18.42
C THR A 129 3.08 1.07 -17.48
N ASN A 130 2.71 0.24 -16.56
CA ASN A 130 1.73 0.60 -15.54
C ASN A 130 2.20 0.33 -14.11
N VAL A 131 2.29 1.38 -13.45
CA VAL A 131 3.09 1.80 -12.31
C VAL A 131 2.51 1.38 -10.96
N LEU A 132 1.64 0.38 -10.91
CA LEU A 132 1.27 -0.24 -9.66
C LEU A 132 2.42 -1.12 -9.18
N GLY A 133 2.98 -0.77 -8.01
CA GLY A 133 4.14 -1.47 -7.47
C GLY A 133 5.42 -1.23 -8.28
N GLY A 134 5.54 -0.08 -8.95
CA GLY A 134 6.71 0.28 -9.74
C GLY A 134 7.89 0.79 -8.93
N CYS A 135 7.74 1.00 -7.63
CA CYS A 135 8.80 1.52 -6.76
C CYS A 135 9.15 0.49 -5.68
N GLY A 136 10.42 0.16 -5.59
CA GLY A 136 11.01 -0.67 -4.54
C GLY A 136 12.01 0.10 -3.67
N ILE A 137 12.27 -0.41 -2.50
CA ILE A 137 13.28 0.10 -1.56
C ILE A 137 14.43 -0.88 -1.47
#